data_55bed71da4899f3fdc9e56f0cc785a69
#
_entry.id   55bed71da4899f3fdc9e56f0cc785a69
#
_cell.length_a   1.000
_cell.length_b   1.000
_cell.length_c   1.000
_cell.angle_alpha   90.00
_cell.angle_beta   90.00
_cell.angle_gamma   90.00
#
_symmetry.space_group_name_H-M   'P 1'
#
loop_
_entity.id
_entity.type
_entity.pdbx_description
1 polymer ?
#
loop_
_entity_poly.entity_id
_entity_poly.type
_entity_poly.pdbx_seq_one_letter_code
_entity_poly.pdbx_strand_id
1 'polypeptide(L)'
;PIHIKLKTPGEIVRRKQYPIPLEGRIGLKPVIESLIKDGLLEPCMSPYNTPILPVKKSDGSYRLVQDCRAINQIVQTTNPIVPNPYTVLSKIPCNHQWFTIIDLKDAFWACPLAEDNQVIFAFEWEDPHSGQKQQH
;
A
#
# COMPACT_ATOMS: atom_id res chain seq x y z
N PRO A 1 -1.32 3.22 16.22
CA PRO A 1 -0.62 2.56 15.12
C PRO A 1 -0.99 1.08 15.02
N ILE A 2 -0.96 0.56 13.79
CA ILE A 2 -1.21 -0.84 13.51
C ILE A 2 0.07 -1.64 13.78
N HIS A 3 -0.05 -2.70 14.57
CA HIS A 3 1.04 -3.62 14.85
C HIS A 3 0.91 -4.89 14.01
N ILE A 4 1.93 -5.18 13.23
CA ILE A 4 2.02 -6.40 12.42
C ILE A 4 2.73 -7.48 13.22
N LYS A 5 2.11 -8.64 13.34
CA LYS A 5 2.71 -9.81 14.00
C LYS A 5 3.13 -10.83 12.95
N LEU A 6 4.38 -11.25 12.99
CA LEU A 6 4.89 -12.32 12.13
C LEU A 6 4.52 -13.69 12.70
N LYS A 7 4.30 -14.67 11.83
CA LYS A 7 4.07 -16.08 12.23
C LYS A 7 5.31 -16.66 12.90
N THR A 8 6.47 -16.34 12.31
CA THR A 8 7.78 -16.70 12.85
C THR A 8 8.55 -15.41 13.13
N PRO A 9 8.91 -15.12 14.39
CA PRO A 9 9.69 -13.94 14.71
C PRO A 9 11.00 -13.88 13.93
N GLY A 10 11.32 -12.72 13.35
CA GLY A 10 12.56 -12.50 12.60
C GLY A 10 12.56 -13.07 11.17
N GLU A 11 11.45 -13.63 10.70
CA GLU A 11 11.33 -14.07 9.31
C GLU A 11 11.40 -12.86 8.37
N ILE A 12 12.29 -12.94 7.36
CA ILE A 12 12.55 -11.88 6.41
C ILE A 12 12.10 -12.32 5.03
N VAL A 13 11.33 -11.46 4.36
CA VAL A 13 10.92 -11.63 2.96
C VAL A 13 11.56 -10.53 2.12
N ARG A 14 12.34 -10.95 1.13
CA ARG A 14 12.94 -10.06 0.15
C ARG A 14 12.61 -10.55 -1.25
N ARG A 15 11.75 -9.81 -1.95
CA ARG A 15 11.43 -10.06 -3.36
C ARG A 15 12.10 -9.01 -4.22
N LYS A 16 12.74 -9.45 -5.30
CA LYS A 16 13.39 -8.53 -6.25
C LYS A 16 12.34 -7.67 -6.94
N GLN A 17 12.64 -6.39 -7.10
CA GLN A 17 11.82 -5.48 -7.88
C GLN A 17 11.75 -5.95 -9.34
N TYR A 18 10.54 -6.01 -9.89
CA TYR A 18 10.33 -6.26 -11.32
C TYR A 18 10.78 -5.05 -12.13
N PRO A 19 11.30 -5.26 -13.36
CA PRO A 19 11.58 -4.16 -14.25
C PRO A 19 10.30 -3.35 -14.53
N ILE A 20 10.37 -2.05 -14.27
CA ILE A 20 9.26 -1.13 -14.58
C ILE A 20 9.62 -0.42 -15.89
N PRO A 21 8.76 -0.46 -16.92
CA PRO A 21 8.96 0.32 -18.14
C PRO A 21 9.14 1.81 -17.83
N LEU A 22 9.90 2.52 -18.67
CA LEU A 22 10.19 3.94 -18.48
C LEU A 22 8.89 4.77 -18.34
N GLU A 23 7.88 4.49 -19.16
CA GLU A 23 6.57 5.14 -19.07
C GLU A 23 5.95 4.99 -17.69
N GLY A 24 6.01 3.79 -17.11
CA GLY A 24 5.50 3.51 -15.78
C GLY A 24 6.28 4.23 -14.68
N ARG A 25 7.60 4.33 -14.80
CA ARG A 25 8.44 5.09 -13.86
C ARG A 25 8.16 6.59 -13.94
N ILE A 26 8.03 7.15 -15.14
CA ILE A 26 7.63 8.54 -15.33
C ILE A 26 6.26 8.80 -14.71
N GLY A 27 5.30 7.90 -14.91
CA GLY A 27 3.95 8.02 -14.35
C GLY A 27 3.89 7.88 -12.83
N LEU A 28 4.74 7.04 -12.23
CA LEU A 28 4.81 6.87 -10.78
C LEU A 28 5.59 7.98 -10.07
N LYS A 29 6.51 8.67 -10.74
CA LYS A 29 7.35 9.68 -10.12
C LYS A 29 6.54 10.72 -9.32
N PRO A 30 5.51 11.39 -9.87
CA PRO A 30 4.72 12.36 -9.10
C PRO A 30 4.00 11.73 -7.92
N VAL A 31 3.61 10.46 -8.01
CA VAL A 31 2.96 9.74 -6.91
C VAL A 31 3.95 9.52 -5.76
N ILE A 32 5.14 9.02 -6.06
CA ILE A 32 6.21 8.80 -5.07
C ILE A 32 6.63 10.13 -4.42
N GLU A 33 6.84 11.18 -5.22
CA GLU A 33 7.22 12.50 -4.71
C GLU A 33 6.14 13.09 -3.79
N SER A 34 4.86 12.91 -4.12
CA SER A 34 3.76 13.34 -3.25
C SER A 34 3.76 12.59 -1.93
N LEU A 35 3.94 11.27 -1.95
CA LEU A 35 3.97 10.45 -0.73
C LEU A 35 5.16 10.82 0.18
N ILE A 36 6.32 11.13 -0.40
CA ILE A 36 7.50 11.62 0.34
C ILE A 36 7.21 13.00 0.94
N LYS A 37 6.66 13.92 0.15
CA LYS A 37 6.31 15.27 0.60
C LYS A 37 5.31 15.26 1.75
N ASP A 38 4.36 14.34 1.72
CA ASP A 38 3.32 14.19 2.74
C ASP A 38 3.81 13.41 3.98
N GLY A 39 5.08 12.97 3.97
CA GLY A 39 5.67 12.22 5.08
C GLY A 39 5.16 10.79 5.23
N LEU A 40 4.57 10.24 4.16
CA LEU A 40 4.05 8.86 4.12
C LEU A 40 5.10 7.85 3.65
N LEU A 41 6.14 8.32 2.97
CA LEU A 41 7.32 7.57 2.60
C LEU A 41 8.58 8.30 3.07
N GLU A 42 9.54 7.53 3.54
CA GLU A 42 10.86 8.01 3.91
C GLU A 42 11.95 7.08 3.36
N PRO A 43 13.15 7.61 3.05
CA PRO A 43 14.28 6.76 2.67
C PRO A 43 14.64 5.81 3.82
N CYS A 44 14.90 4.56 3.49
CA CYS A 44 15.28 3.56 4.50
C CYS A 44 16.34 2.58 3.96
N MET A 45 16.86 1.78 4.88
CA MET A 45 17.62 0.57 4.59
C MET A 45 16.93 -0.59 5.30
N SER A 46 16.24 -1.43 4.55
CA SER A 46 15.49 -2.56 5.10
C SER A 46 15.98 -3.88 4.54
N PRO A 47 16.02 -4.95 5.34
CA PRO A 47 16.25 -6.30 4.84
C PRO A 47 15.07 -6.84 4.00
N TYR A 48 13.88 -6.26 4.20
CA TYR A 48 12.69 -6.60 3.42
C TYR A 48 12.68 -5.84 2.09
N ASN A 49 12.04 -6.40 1.10
CA ASN A 49 11.72 -5.70 -0.13
C ASN A 49 10.49 -6.30 -0.78
N THR A 50 9.52 -5.45 -1.13
CA THR A 50 8.30 -5.82 -1.85
C THR A 50 8.28 -5.14 -3.20
N PRO A 51 7.98 -5.87 -4.30
CA PRO A 51 7.90 -5.25 -5.61
C PRO A 51 6.75 -4.25 -5.70
N ILE A 52 6.99 -3.18 -6.44
CA ILE A 52 5.94 -2.22 -6.82
C ILE A 52 5.62 -2.35 -8.31
N LEU A 53 4.39 -1.98 -8.65
CA LEU A 53 3.84 -2.03 -10.00
C LEU A 53 3.14 -0.72 -10.34
N PRO A 54 3.36 -0.17 -11.54
CA PRO A 54 2.59 0.94 -12.04
C PRO A 54 1.27 0.43 -12.63
N VAL A 55 0.15 0.96 -12.17
CA VAL A 55 -1.15 0.65 -12.74
C VAL A 55 -1.73 1.92 -13.34
N LYS A 56 -1.90 1.93 -14.66
CA LYS A 56 -2.49 3.06 -15.38
C LYS A 56 -3.99 3.10 -15.14
N LYS A 57 -4.48 4.26 -14.75
CA LYS A 57 -5.92 4.52 -14.59
C LYS A 57 -6.54 4.95 -15.92
N SER A 58 -7.87 4.96 -15.98
CA SER A 58 -8.62 5.41 -17.15
C SER A 58 -8.36 6.87 -17.54
N ASP A 59 -8.02 7.72 -16.56
CA ASP A 59 -7.68 9.14 -16.75
C ASP A 59 -6.22 9.36 -17.23
N GLY A 60 -5.46 8.28 -17.44
CA GLY A 60 -4.06 8.31 -17.87
C GLY A 60 -3.05 8.50 -16.72
N SER A 61 -3.49 8.79 -15.51
CA SER A 61 -2.63 8.82 -14.33
C SER A 61 -2.24 7.41 -13.87
N TYR A 62 -1.26 7.33 -12.98
CA TYR A 62 -0.77 6.04 -12.46
C TYR A 62 -1.09 5.87 -10.98
N ARG A 63 -1.35 4.64 -10.60
CA ARG A 63 -1.45 4.20 -9.21
C ARG A 63 -0.23 3.37 -8.86
N LEU A 64 0.34 3.64 -7.69
CA LEU A 64 1.35 2.78 -7.08
C LEU A 64 0.65 1.57 -6.44
N VAL A 65 1.00 0.38 -6.91
CA VAL A 65 0.55 -0.89 -6.33
C VAL A 65 1.76 -1.63 -5.79
N GLN A 66 1.68 -2.07 -4.55
CA GLN A 66 2.70 -2.86 -3.88
C GLN A 66 2.28 -4.32 -3.82
N ASP A 67 3.15 -5.23 -4.24
CA ASP A 67 2.88 -6.66 -4.19
C ASP A 67 3.21 -7.23 -2.80
N CYS A 68 2.21 -7.22 -1.93
CA CYS A 68 2.33 -7.71 -0.57
C CYS A 68 2.07 -9.21 -0.39
N ARG A 69 1.93 -9.99 -1.48
CA ARG A 69 1.60 -11.42 -1.38
C ARG A 69 2.60 -12.20 -0.53
N ALA A 70 3.89 -11.92 -0.67
CA ALA A 70 4.93 -12.58 0.10
C ALA A 70 4.90 -12.17 1.59
N ILE A 71 4.62 -10.90 1.90
CA ILE A 71 4.42 -10.43 3.28
C ILE A 71 3.19 -11.10 3.88
N ASN A 72 2.09 -11.20 3.15
CA ASN A 72 0.85 -11.81 3.62
C ASN A 72 1.03 -13.28 4.02
N GLN A 73 2.04 -13.98 3.46
CA GLN A 73 2.34 -15.35 3.85
C GLN A 73 3.00 -15.46 5.22
N ILE A 74 3.76 -14.47 5.64
CA ILE A 74 4.51 -14.48 6.91
C ILE A 74 3.80 -13.73 8.06
N VAL A 75 2.79 -12.93 7.75
CA VAL A 75 2.01 -12.17 8.74
C VAL A 75 0.92 -13.04 9.34
N GLN A 76 0.72 -12.92 10.66
CA GLN A 76 -0.43 -13.53 11.32
C GLN A 76 -1.72 -12.87 10.84
N THR A 77 -2.59 -13.66 10.24
CA THR A 77 -3.85 -13.16 9.72
C THR A 77 -4.84 -12.98 10.86
N THR A 78 -5.35 -11.76 11.01
CA THR A 78 -6.55 -11.48 11.78
C THR A 78 -7.71 -11.43 10.79
N ASN A 79 -8.71 -12.30 10.98
CA ASN A 79 -9.91 -12.31 10.14
C ASN A 79 -10.97 -11.43 10.83
N PRO A 80 -11.10 -10.14 10.50
CA PRO A 80 -12.14 -9.31 11.05
C PRO A 80 -13.50 -9.80 10.53
N ILE A 81 -14.51 -9.76 11.40
CA ILE A 81 -15.89 -10.04 10.97
C ILE A 81 -16.34 -8.84 10.12
N VAL A 82 -16.37 -9.06 8.80
CA VAL A 82 -16.94 -8.08 7.87
C VAL A 82 -18.44 -8.35 7.80
N PRO A 83 -19.30 -7.37 8.12
CA PRO A 83 -20.74 -7.54 8.01
C PRO A 83 -21.12 -7.81 6.55
N ASN A 84 -22.03 -8.76 6.34
CA ASN A 84 -22.59 -9.00 5.02
C ASN A 84 -23.32 -7.73 4.53
N PRO A 85 -23.08 -7.24 3.30
CA PRO A 85 -23.75 -6.06 2.76
C PRO A 85 -25.27 -6.10 2.86
N TYR A 86 -25.89 -7.27 2.62
CA TYR A 86 -27.34 -7.45 2.77
C TYR A 86 -27.81 -7.26 4.21
N THR A 87 -27.04 -7.74 5.19
CA THR A 87 -27.34 -7.54 6.61
C THR A 87 -27.24 -6.07 6.99
N VAL A 88 -26.26 -5.34 6.47
CA VAL A 88 -26.11 -3.89 6.69
C VAL A 88 -27.31 -3.15 6.10
N LEU A 89 -27.67 -3.46 4.84
CA LEU A 89 -28.79 -2.83 4.16
C LEU A 89 -30.13 -3.12 4.86
N SER A 90 -30.33 -4.33 5.38
CA SER A 90 -31.55 -4.71 6.10
C SER A 90 -31.75 -3.96 7.44
N LYS A 91 -30.68 -3.41 8.01
CA LYS A 91 -30.73 -2.60 9.22
C LYS A 91 -31.13 -1.14 9.00
N ILE A 92 -31.21 -0.71 7.74
CA ILE A 92 -31.62 0.65 7.39
C ILE A 92 -33.12 0.75 7.56
N PRO A 93 -33.63 1.67 8.41
CA PRO A 93 -35.08 1.86 8.59
C PRO A 93 -35.73 2.29 7.27
N CYS A 94 -36.92 1.74 6.99
CA CYS A 94 -37.64 2.01 5.73
C CYS A 94 -38.13 3.48 5.57
N ASN A 95 -38.12 4.26 6.63
CA ASN A 95 -38.45 5.68 6.60
C ASN A 95 -37.27 6.60 6.22
N HIS A 96 -36.05 6.06 6.08
CA HIS A 96 -34.91 6.82 5.60
C HIS A 96 -34.98 6.99 4.08
N GLN A 97 -34.94 8.23 3.60
CA GLN A 97 -35.05 8.59 2.17
C GLN A 97 -33.75 9.14 1.59
N TRP A 98 -32.80 9.54 2.45
CA TRP A 98 -31.55 10.15 2.04
C TRP A 98 -30.38 9.32 2.52
N PHE A 99 -29.43 9.09 1.62
CA PHE A 99 -28.22 8.28 1.88
C PHE A 99 -26.99 9.05 1.40
N THR A 100 -25.94 9.04 2.20
CA THR A 100 -24.65 9.59 1.82
C THR A 100 -23.64 8.46 1.71
N ILE A 101 -22.97 8.39 0.57
CA ILE A 101 -21.89 7.43 0.33
C ILE A 101 -20.57 8.20 0.35
N ILE A 102 -19.64 7.77 1.20
CA ILE A 102 -18.32 8.37 1.33
C ILE A 102 -17.29 7.29 0.98
N ASP A 103 -16.47 7.58 -0.03
CA ASP A 103 -15.31 6.77 -0.37
C ASP A 103 -14.03 7.47 0.10
N LEU A 104 -13.13 6.72 0.73
CA LEU A 104 -11.88 7.24 1.24
C LEU A 104 -10.79 7.08 0.17
N LYS A 105 -10.31 8.20 -0.35
CA LYS A 105 -9.16 8.21 -1.24
C LYS A 105 -7.91 7.78 -0.47
N ASP A 106 -7.12 6.90 -1.09
CA ASP A 106 -5.82 6.46 -0.58
C ASP A 106 -5.84 5.96 0.88
N ALA A 107 -6.94 5.29 1.27
CA ALA A 107 -7.20 4.83 2.64
C ALA A 107 -6.07 3.96 3.23
N PHE A 108 -5.34 3.22 2.39
CA PHE A 108 -4.18 2.42 2.80
C PHE A 108 -3.08 3.28 3.44
N TRP A 109 -2.80 4.44 2.84
CA TRP A 109 -1.78 5.38 3.32
C TRP A 109 -2.22 6.14 4.57
N ALA A 110 -3.52 6.16 4.87
CA ALA A 110 -4.06 6.75 6.10
C ALA A 110 -3.92 5.82 7.32
N CYS A 111 -3.51 4.57 7.13
CA CYS A 111 -3.33 3.60 8.21
C CYS A 111 -1.92 3.69 8.80
N PRO A 112 -1.73 4.27 10.00
CA PRO A 112 -0.41 4.41 10.58
C PRO A 112 0.13 3.06 11.04
N LEU A 113 1.29 2.67 10.54
CA LEU A 113 2.03 1.50 11.02
C LEU A 113 2.86 1.83 12.26
N ALA A 114 3.00 0.87 13.16
CA ALA A 114 3.99 0.95 14.21
C ALA A 114 5.39 1.06 13.61
N GLU A 115 6.25 1.88 14.18
CA GLU A 115 7.58 2.20 13.65
C GLU A 115 8.39 0.94 13.35
N ASP A 116 8.39 -0.03 14.28
CA ASP A 116 9.07 -1.32 14.13
C ASP A 116 8.58 -2.16 12.93
N ASN A 117 7.38 -1.88 12.44
CA ASN A 117 6.75 -2.64 11.37
C ASN A 117 6.85 -1.96 9.99
N GLN A 118 7.22 -0.69 9.95
CA GLN A 118 7.32 0.06 8.68
C GLN A 118 8.32 -0.59 7.73
N VAL A 119 9.44 -1.07 8.24
CA VAL A 119 10.50 -1.73 7.46
C VAL A 119 10.03 -2.98 6.69
N ILE A 120 8.95 -3.62 7.14
CA ILE A 120 8.39 -4.81 6.49
C ILE A 120 7.82 -4.49 5.11
N PHE A 121 7.34 -3.24 4.94
CA PHE A 121 6.72 -2.77 3.70
C PHE A 121 7.67 -1.99 2.80
N ALA A 122 8.96 -2.04 3.05
CA ALA A 122 9.94 -1.36 2.22
C ALA A 122 9.93 -1.85 0.77
N PHE A 123 10.13 -0.93 -0.16
CA PHE A 123 10.25 -1.21 -1.59
C PHE A 123 11.35 -0.37 -2.22
N GLU A 124 11.89 -0.82 -3.35
CA GLU A 124 12.92 -0.13 -4.12
C GLU A 124 12.27 0.75 -5.20
N TRP A 125 12.68 2.00 -5.26
CA TRP A 125 12.30 2.94 -6.30
C TRP A 125 13.51 3.39 -7.12
N GLU A 126 13.37 3.41 -8.43
CA GLU A 126 14.37 3.95 -9.36
C GLU A 126 13.82 5.18 -10.06
N ASP A 127 14.44 6.33 -9.79
CA ASP A 127 14.04 7.59 -10.41
C ASP A 127 14.32 7.54 -11.94
N PRO A 128 13.32 7.85 -12.79
CA PRO A 128 13.46 7.74 -14.23
C PRO A 128 14.42 8.77 -14.85
N HIS A 129 14.70 9.88 -14.18
CA HIS A 129 15.56 10.92 -14.67
C HIS A 129 17.01 10.76 -14.21
N SER A 130 17.23 10.48 -12.94
CA SER A 130 18.57 10.33 -12.38
C SER A 130 19.10 8.89 -12.44
N GLY A 131 18.22 7.89 -12.58
CA GLY A 131 18.56 6.48 -12.46
C GLY A 131 18.94 6.07 -11.04
N GLN A 132 18.80 6.97 -10.06
CA GLN A 132 19.10 6.68 -8.67
C GLN A 132 18.09 5.70 -8.10
N LYS A 133 18.60 4.65 -7.44
CA LYS A 133 17.79 3.67 -6.72
C LYS A 133 17.83 3.99 -5.24
N GLN A 134 16.65 4.02 -4.63
CA GLN A 134 16.46 4.26 -3.21
C GLN A 134 15.37 3.35 -2.67
N GLN A 135 15.59 2.81 -1.48
CA GLN A 135 14.57 2.06 -0.75
C GLN A 135 13.78 3.01 0.15
N HIS A 136 12.47 2.84 0.16
CA HIS A 136 11.53 3.62 0.96
C HIS A 136 10.64 2.70 1.78
#